data_175d7ec89df774e8e10ecacccd6cb66f
#
_entry.id   175d7ec89df774e8e10ecacccd6cb66f
#
_cell.length_a   1.000
_cell.length_b   1.000
_cell.length_c   1.000
_cell.angle_alpha   90.00
_cell.angle_beta   90.00
_cell.angle_gamma   90.00
#
_symmetry.space_group_name_H-M   'P 1'
#
loop_
_entity.id
_entity.type
_entity.pdbx_description
1 polymer ?
#
loop_
_entity_poly.entity_id
_entity_poly.type
_entity_poly.pdbx_seq_one_letter_code
_entity_poly.pdbx_strand_id
1 'polypeptide(L)'
;GFVRGLPKYQALVRRTRASLAMAFVCFLIAVIATSVSASAPVDRYVKYDKSASRDIVLCLDASPSMLPYDSEIGDAFKQIISHFEGERISLQLWNAYSMTMFPLTDDYEMADDVLTEMAGVIDRGFSTTPDGYAHATPELYEYLEPTLAARDEERASLVGDGLASCVMGFDHTDKQRSRTILLATDNEVFGSGYYNLQQAIAFAKSQNVTVTALYPGSMTTLSSEGEDLRNQVKSTGGDFYD
;
A
#
# COMPACT_ATOMS: atom_id res chain seq x y z
N GLY A 1 -36.54 -52.40 -60.65
CA GLY A 1 -36.13 -51.01 -60.93
C GLY A 1 -37.24 -50.05 -61.36
N PHE A 2 -38.52 -50.46 -61.37
CA PHE A 2 -39.65 -49.71 -62.00
C PHE A 2 -40.08 -48.41 -61.25
N VAL A 3 -39.81 -48.31 -59.95
CA VAL A 3 -40.25 -47.17 -59.13
C VAL A 3 -39.37 -45.90 -59.31
N ARG A 4 -38.15 -46.05 -59.72
CA ARG A 4 -37.18 -44.91 -59.85
C ARG A 4 -37.48 -44.01 -61.06
N GLY A 5 -38.31 -44.47 -62.03
CA GLY A 5 -38.67 -43.70 -63.24
C GLY A 5 -39.96 -42.89 -63.10
N LEU A 6 -40.69 -42.99 -62.01
CA LEU A 6 -41.94 -42.27 -61.82
C LEU A 6 -41.69 -40.77 -61.50
N PRO A 7 -42.31 -39.84 -62.26
CA PRO A 7 -42.06 -38.41 -62.10
C PRO A 7 -42.37 -37.91 -60.69
N LYS A 8 -43.34 -38.49 -60.00
CA LYS A 8 -43.63 -38.17 -58.60
C LYS A 8 -42.53 -38.61 -57.60
N TYR A 9 -41.91 -39.75 -57.86
CA TYR A 9 -40.78 -40.22 -57.05
C TYR A 9 -39.57 -39.36 -57.21
N GLN A 10 -39.21 -38.95 -58.45
CA GLN A 10 -38.12 -38.07 -58.70
C GLN A 10 -38.30 -36.67 -58.10
N ALA A 11 -39.54 -36.16 -58.14
CA ALA A 11 -39.88 -34.89 -57.49
C ALA A 11 -39.75 -34.96 -55.96
N LEU A 12 -40.15 -36.08 -55.34
CA LEU A 12 -40.03 -36.30 -53.91
C LEU A 12 -38.55 -36.40 -53.51
N VAL A 13 -37.75 -37.18 -54.21
CA VAL A 13 -36.29 -37.33 -53.97
C VAL A 13 -35.55 -36.00 -54.16
N ARG A 14 -35.96 -35.22 -55.17
CA ARG A 14 -35.39 -33.89 -55.36
C ARG A 14 -35.71 -32.93 -54.21
N ARG A 15 -36.95 -32.98 -53.71
CA ARG A 15 -37.43 -32.17 -52.58
C ARG A 15 -36.74 -32.55 -51.27
N THR A 16 -36.56 -33.84 -51.01
CA THR A 16 -35.84 -34.33 -49.81
C THR A 16 -34.34 -34.02 -49.89
N ARG A 17 -33.74 -34.14 -51.05
CA ARG A 17 -32.32 -33.72 -51.23
C ARG A 17 -32.13 -32.22 -51.03
N ALA A 18 -33.04 -31.41 -51.54
CA ALA A 18 -33.01 -29.97 -51.38
C ALA A 18 -33.21 -29.57 -49.89
N SER A 19 -34.13 -30.20 -49.17
CA SER A 19 -34.32 -29.94 -47.75
C SER A 19 -33.15 -30.40 -46.89
N LEU A 20 -32.51 -31.53 -47.22
CA LEU A 20 -31.29 -32.01 -46.58
C LEU A 20 -30.12 -31.09 -46.79
N ALA A 21 -29.95 -30.60 -48.06
CA ALA A 21 -28.89 -29.64 -48.38
C ALA A 21 -29.09 -28.32 -47.63
N MET A 22 -30.34 -27.83 -47.54
CA MET A 22 -30.68 -26.63 -46.78
C MET A 22 -30.41 -26.80 -45.29
N ALA A 23 -30.80 -27.93 -44.67
CA ALA A 23 -30.54 -28.27 -43.29
C ALA A 23 -29.05 -28.31 -42.99
N PHE A 24 -28.23 -28.87 -43.91
CA PHE A 24 -26.79 -28.91 -43.76
C PHE A 24 -26.15 -27.52 -43.85
N VAL A 25 -26.62 -26.64 -44.71
CA VAL A 25 -26.17 -25.25 -44.79
C VAL A 25 -26.51 -24.49 -43.52
N CYS A 26 -27.74 -24.63 -43.00
CA CYS A 26 -28.15 -24.03 -41.73
C CYS A 26 -27.27 -24.52 -40.55
N PHE A 27 -26.97 -25.82 -40.52
CA PHE A 27 -26.07 -26.37 -39.49
C PHE A 27 -24.65 -25.78 -39.57
N LEU A 28 -24.09 -25.68 -40.77
CA LEU A 28 -22.77 -25.05 -40.97
C LEU A 28 -22.77 -23.59 -40.52
N ILE A 29 -23.81 -22.83 -40.84
CA ILE A 29 -23.97 -21.43 -40.39
C ILE A 29 -24.04 -21.37 -38.85
N ALA A 30 -24.77 -22.24 -38.21
CA ALA A 30 -24.90 -22.33 -36.76
C ALA A 30 -23.56 -22.65 -36.10
N VAL A 31 -22.77 -23.59 -36.64
CA VAL A 31 -21.43 -23.93 -36.15
C VAL A 31 -20.47 -22.77 -36.33
N ILE A 32 -20.51 -22.07 -37.45
CA ILE A 32 -19.65 -20.88 -37.65
C ILE A 32 -20.03 -19.76 -36.70
N ALA A 33 -21.33 -19.50 -36.52
CA ALA A 33 -21.82 -18.48 -35.59
C ALA A 33 -21.42 -18.76 -34.13
N THR A 34 -21.53 -20.02 -33.70
CA THR A 34 -21.09 -20.42 -32.34
C THR A 34 -19.58 -20.33 -32.17
N SER A 35 -18.80 -20.69 -33.20
CA SER A 35 -17.34 -20.59 -33.16
C SER A 35 -16.88 -19.14 -33.09
N VAL A 36 -17.50 -18.23 -33.83
CA VAL A 36 -17.21 -16.79 -33.77
C VAL A 36 -17.58 -16.20 -32.41
N SER A 37 -18.72 -16.61 -31.85
CA SER A 37 -19.14 -16.15 -30.51
C SER A 37 -18.23 -16.68 -29.40
N ALA A 38 -17.72 -17.92 -29.54
CA ALA A 38 -16.79 -18.51 -28.58
C ALA A 38 -15.35 -17.94 -28.67
N SER A 39 -14.97 -17.41 -29.82
CA SER A 39 -13.66 -16.77 -30.04
C SER A 39 -13.69 -15.24 -29.87
N ALA A 40 -14.84 -14.64 -29.55
CA ALA A 40 -14.88 -13.24 -29.20
C ALA A 40 -14.00 -13.04 -27.95
N PRO A 41 -12.95 -12.20 -28.02
CA PRO A 41 -12.18 -11.87 -26.82
C PRO A 41 -13.15 -11.28 -25.82
N VAL A 42 -13.36 -11.98 -24.72
CA VAL A 42 -13.99 -11.38 -23.55
C VAL A 42 -12.96 -10.37 -23.05
N ASP A 43 -13.11 -9.11 -23.45
CA ASP A 43 -12.46 -8.02 -22.76
C ASP A 43 -12.95 -8.12 -21.31
N ARG A 44 -12.22 -8.84 -20.48
CA ARG A 44 -12.28 -8.64 -19.06
C ARG A 44 -11.82 -7.21 -18.83
N TYR A 45 -12.76 -6.29 -18.85
CA TYR A 45 -12.59 -5.05 -18.12
C TYR A 45 -12.45 -5.46 -16.65
N VAL A 46 -11.23 -5.78 -16.24
CA VAL A 46 -10.87 -5.67 -14.85
C VAL A 46 -11.01 -4.18 -14.60
N LYS A 47 -12.16 -3.80 -14.05
CA LYS A 47 -12.34 -2.50 -13.43
C LYS A 47 -11.32 -2.51 -12.31
N TYR A 48 -10.10 -2.05 -12.60
CA TYR A 48 -9.16 -1.73 -11.56
C TYR A 48 -9.84 -0.62 -10.77
N ASP A 49 -10.43 -1.00 -9.66
CA ASP A 49 -10.85 -0.04 -8.67
C ASP A 49 -9.56 0.72 -8.31
N LYS A 50 -9.55 2.03 -8.60
CA LYS A 50 -8.32 2.83 -8.37
C LYS A 50 -7.89 2.75 -6.90
N SER A 51 -8.82 2.47 -6.00
CA SER A 51 -8.59 2.24 -4.58
C SER A 51 -7.77 0.96 -4.33
N ALA A 52 -8.15 -0.17 -4.94
CA ALA A 52 -7.44 -1.45 -4.82
C ALA A 52 -6.03 -1.47 -5.45
N SER A 53 -5.56 -0.34 -6.01
CA SER A 53 -4.23 -0.20 -6.62
C SER A 53 -3.29 0.72 -5.84
N ARG A 54 -3.58 1.01 -4.57
CA ARG A 54 -2.71 1.81 -3.70
C ARG A 54 -2.07 0.97 -2.62
N ASP A 55 -0.80 1.24 -2.36
CA ASP A 55 -0.03 0.72 -1.24
C ASP A 55 0.43 1.90 -0.39
N ILE A 56 0.19 1.82 0.92
CA ILE A 56 0.48 2.89 1.87
C ILE A 56 1.32 2.30 3.00
N VAL A 57 2.51 2.85 3.20
CA VAL A 57 3.37 2.51 4.34
C VAL A 57 3.29 3.62 5.37
N LEU A 58 2.85 3.27 6.58
CA LEU A 58 2.92 4.12 7.76
C LEU A 58 4.31 3.99 8.34
N CYS A 59 5.06 5.08 8.33
CA CYS A 59 6.47 5.13 8.65
C CYS A 59 6.65 6.06 9.85
N LEU A 60 6.69 5.48 11.06
CA LEU A 60 6.67 6.23 12.32
C LEU A 60 8.05 6.29 12.95
N ASP A 61 8.44 7.49 13.32
CA ASP A 61 9.61 7.77 14.13
C ASP A 61 9.29 7.50 15.60
N ALA A 62 9.82 6.43 16.15
CA ALA A 62 9.63 6.06 17.55
C ALA A 62 10.72 6.64 18.48
N SER A 63 11.31 7.77 18.09
CA SER A 63 12.24 8.51 18.95
C SER A 63 11.50 9.14 20.13
N PRO A 64 12.19 9.40 21.26
CA PRO A 64 11.56 9.96 22.46
C PRO A 64 10.83 11.29 22.24
N SER A 65 11.25 12.10 21.27
CA SER A 65 10.59 13.36 20.90
C SER A 65 9.25 13.13 20.20
N MET A 66 9.09 12.00 19.51
CA MET A 66 7.88 11.66 18.75
C MET A 66 6.84 10.88 19.57
N LEU A 67 7.28 10.11 20.59
CA LEU A 67 6.37 9.29 21.41
C LEU A 67 5.13 10.01 21.95
N PRO A 68 5.17 11.32 22.35
CA PRO A 68 3.99 12.06 22.77
C PRO A 68 2.89 12.17 21.70
N TYR A 69 3.25 12.05 20.41
CA TYR A 69 2.37 12.23 19.26
C TYR A 69 1.97 10.90 18.62
N ASP A 70 2.73 9.82 18.86
CA ASP A 70 2.57 8.55 18.15
C ASP A 70 1.21 7.87 18.45
N SER A 71 0.65 8.04 19.64
CA SER A 71 -0.67 7.50 19.93
C SER A 71 -1.77 8.25 19.16
N GLU A 72 -1.70 9.59 19.07
CA GLU A 72 -2.65 10.40 18.30
C GLU A 72 -2.53 10.08 16.79
N ILE A 73 -1.30 9.90 16.30
CA ILE A 73 -1.03 9.49 14.94
C ILE A 73 -1.63 8.09 14.67
N GLY A 74 -1.43 7.14 15.59
CA GLY A 74 -2.03 5.80 15.51
C GLY A 74 -3.55 5.84 15.43
N ASP A 75 -4.20 6.66 16.25
CA ASP A 75 -5.66 6.85 16.23
C ASP A 75 -6.15 7.53 14.95
N ALA A 76 -5.41 8.50 14.43
CA ALA A 76 -5.71 9.12 13.13
C ALA A 76 -5.62 8.10 12.00
N PHE A 77 -4.63 7.20 12.03
CA PHE A 77 -4.52 6.13 11.04
C PHE A 77 -5.68 5.15 11.09
N LYS A 78 -6.13 4.75 12.29
CA LYS A 78 -7.33 3.89 12.44
C LYS A 78 -8.55 4.51 11.78
N GLN A 79 -8.75 5.82 11.94
CA GLN A 79 -9.84 6.53 11.28
C GLN A 79 -9.70 6.51 9.75
N ILE A 80 -8.49 6.68 9.22
CA ILE A 80 -8.24 6.63 7.77
C ILE A 80 -8.50 5.21 7.22
N ILE A 81 -7.98 4.18 7.90
CA ILE A 81 -8.11 2.77 7.51
C ILE A 81 -9.58 2.34 7.43
N SER A 82 -10.42 2.84 8.33
CA SER A 82 -11.85 2.52 8.33
C SER A 82 -12.61 2.91 7.05
N HIS A 83 -11.99 3.73 6.19
CA HIS A 83 -12.55 4.17 4.91
C HIS A 83 -11.89 3.49 3.69
N PHE A 84 -10.97 2.55 3.91
CA PHE A 84 -10.27 1.87 2.83
C PHE A 84 -11.09 0.74 2.24
N GLU A 85 -11.00 0.57 0.92
CA GLU A 85 -11.71 -0.45 0.14
C GLU A 85 -10.73 -1.13 -0.84
N GLY A 86 -9.72 -1.85 -0.31
CA GLY A 86 -8.76 -2.62 -1.11
C GLY A 86 -7.39 -1.98 -1.28
N GLU A 87 -7.10 -0.85 -0.61
CA GLU A 87 -5.75 -0.38 -0.39
C GLU A 87 -5.00 -1.38 0.48
N ARG A 88 -3.69 -1.53 0.26
CA ARG A 88 -2.84 -2.25 1.19
C ARG A 88 -2.07 -1.28 2.07
N ILE A 89 -1.99 -1.62 3.34
CA ILE A 89 -1.28 -0.83 4.35
C ILE A 89 -0.20 -1.65 5.03
N SER A 90 0.85 -1.00 5.47
CA SER A 90 1.94 -1.54 6.29
C SER A 90 2.29 -0.55 7.39
N LEU A 91 2.74 -1.02 8.53
CA LEU A 91 3.27 -0.20 9.62
C LEU A 91 4.71 -0.55 9.89
N GLN A 92 5.57 0.46 9.89
CA GLN A 92 6.96 0.36 10.30
C GLN A 92 7.27 1.41 11.37
N LEU A 93 7.89 0.95 12.45
CA LEU A 93 8.48 1.81 13.47
C LEU A 93 9.99 1.87 13.26
N TRP A 94 10.58 3.01 13.52
CA TRP A 94 12.03 3.15 13.45
C TRP A 94 12.54 4.18 14.47
N ASN A 95 13.79 3.98 14.85
CA ASN A 95 14.58 4.89 15.66
C ASN A 95 16.05 4.80 15.18
N ALA A 96 16.90 3.97 15.80
CA ALA A 96 18.19 3.55 15.25
C ALA A 96 18.04 2.47 14.18
N TYR A 97 17.09 1.56 14.36
CA TYR A 97 16.75 0.47 13.45
C TYR A 97 15.26 0.52 13.11
N SER A 98 14.90 -0.10 11.99
CA SER A 98 13.51 -0.20 11.57
C SER A 98 12.94 -1.58 11.91
N MET A 99 11.70 -1.59 12.40
CA MET A 99 10.92 -2.78 12.70
C MET A 99 9.61 -2.73 11.92
N THR A 100 9.31 -3.79 11.18
CA THR A 100 8.01 -3.94 10.52
C THR A 100 7.02 -4.55 11.50
N MET A 101 5.99 -3.79 11.89
CA MET A 101 4.92 -4.26 12.75
C MET A 101 3.98 -5.20 12.00
N PHE A 102 3.63 -4.83 10.78
CA PHE A 102 2.97 -5.71 9.81
C PHE A 102 3.34 -5.30 8.37
N PRO A 103 3.48 -6.28 7.47
CA PRO A 103 3.75 -6.04 6.06
C PRO A 103 2.51 -5.51 5.33
N LEU A 104 2.65 -5.14 4.05
CA LEU A 104 1.53 -4.68 3.22
C LEU A 104 0.39 -5.71 3.19
N THR A 105 -0.77 -5.32 3.72
CA THR A 105 -1.97 -6.14 3.85
C THR A 105 -3.23 -5.31 3.62
N ASP A 106 -4.31 -5.97 3.23
CA ASP A 106 -5.69 -5.46 3.20
C ASP A 106 -6.56 -6.03 4.34
N ASP A 107 -5.92 -6.68 5.31
CA ASP A 107 -6.55 -7.12 6.56
C ASP A 107 -6.60 -5.94 7.56
N TYR A 108 -7.65 -5.14 7.44
CA TYR A 108 -7.80 -3.93 8.25
C TYR A 108 -8.14 -4.23 9.71
N GLU A 109 -8.75 -5.39 10.00
CA GLU A 109 -9.04 -5.81 11.37
C GLU A 109 -7.73 -6.06 12.14
N MET A 110 -6.84 -6.84 11.53
CA MET A 110 -5.50 -7.08 12.08
C MET A 110 -4.70 -5.79 12.22
N ALA A 111 -4.77 -4.89 11.22
CA ALA A 111 -4.05 -3.62 11.27
C ALA A 111 -4.58 -2.70 12.39
N ASP A 112 -5.90 -2.64 12.61
CA ASP A 112 -6.52 -1.89 13.70
C ASP A 112 -6.11 -2.43 15.07
N ASP A 113 -6.08 -3.75 15.22
CA ASP A 113 -5.63 -4.42 16.46
C ASP A 113 -4.18 -4.04 16.80
N VAL A 114 -3.26 -4.11 15.82
CA VAL A 114 -1.85 -3.76 16.03
C VAL A 114 -1.67 -2.27 16.35
N LEU A 115 -2.38 -1.39 15.65
CA LEU A 115 -2.36 0.05 15.93
C LEU A 115 -2.92 0.37 17.32
N THR A 116 -3.96 -0.33 17.73
CA THR A 116 -4.58 -0.17 19.06
C THR A 116 -3.62 -0.66 20.16
N GLU A 117 -2.94 -1.79 19.95
CA GLU A 117 -1.92 -2.29 20.87
C GLU A 117 -0.76 -1.30 21.00
N MET A 118 -0.21 -0.83 19.87
CA MET A 118 0.87 0.15 19.82
C MET A 118 0.51 1.42 20.59
N ALA A 119 -0.62 2.05 20.26
CA ALA A 119 -1.07 3.27 20.93
C ALA A 119 -1.24 3.03 22.43
N GLY A 120 -1.84 1.91 22.83
CA GLY A 120 -2.04 1.55 24.23
C GLY A 120 -0.73 1.31 25.01
N VAL A 121 0.29 0.73 24.38
CA VAL A 121 1.61 0.53 25.01
C VAL A 121 2.32 1.89 25.18
N ILE A 122 2.25 2.75 24.18
CA ILE A 122 2.86 4.09 24.23
C ILE A 122 2.18 4.95 25.30
N ASP A 123 0.84 5.03 25.30
CA ASP A 123 0.08 5.84 26.26
C ASP A 123 0.31 5.43 27.73
N ARG A 124 0.41 4.13 27.98
CA ARG A 124 0.69 3.64 29.35
C ARG A 124 2.16 3.73 29.72
N GLY A 125 3.02 3.62 28.73
CA GLY A 125 4.46 3.47 28.92
C GLY A 125 5.25 4.77 28.88
N PHE A 126 4.72 5.82 28.27
CA PHE A 126 5.40 7.10 28.12
C PHE A 126 4.79 8.17 29.01
N SER A 127 5.63 8.95 29.66
CA SER A 127 5.22 10.13 30.41
C SER A 127 6.34 11.17 30.44
N THR A 128 5.95 12.43 30.57
CA THR A 128 6.90 13.52 30.78
C THR A 128 6.75 14.02 32.20
N THR A 129 7.86 14.09 32.94
CA THR A 129 7.88 14.66 34.28
C THR A 129 7.68 16.18 34.23
N PRO A 130 7.24 16.83 35.34
CA PRO A 130 7.12 18.29 35.40
C PRO A 130 8.38 19.06 35.07
N ASP A 131 9.54 18.43 35.23
CA ASP A 131 10.87 18.99 34.90
C ASP A 131 11.26 18.74 33.41
N GLY A 132 10.36 18.17 32.61
CA GLY A 132 10.55 17.95 31.16
C GLY A 132 11.33 16.69 30.79
N TYR A 133 11.63 15.79 31.75
CA TYR A 133 12.32 14.54 31.44
C TYR A 133 11.31 13.48 30.94
N ALA A 134 11.64 12.86 29.82
CA ALA A 134 10.91 11.72 29.31
C ALA A 134 11.17 10.49 30.22
N HIS A 135 10.11 9.79 30.57
CA HIS A 135 10.14 8.53 31.30
C HIS A 135 9.42 7.45 30.50
N ALA A 136 10.13 6.35 30.23
CA ALA A 136 9.58 5.15 29.61
C ALA A 136 9.50 4.02 30.62
N THR A 137 8.37 3.30 30.65
CA THR A 137 8.23 2.09 31.46
C THR A 137 9.05 0.95 30.87
N PRO A 138 9.42 -0.09 31.66
CA PRO A 138 10.09 -1.28 31.12
C PRO A 138 9.30 -1.97 29.99
N GLU A 139 7.96 -1.97 30.07
CA GLU A 139 7.09 -2.51 29.03
C GLU A 139 7.25 -1.78 27.69
N LEU A 140 7.23 -0.44 27.70
CA LEU A 140 7.46 0.35 26.49
C LEU A 140 8.87 0.17 25.95
N TYR A 141 9.86 0.08 26.84
CA TYR A 141 11.25 -0.14 26.44
C TYR A 141 11.44 -1.50 25.76
N GLU A 142 10.83 -2.56 26.31
CA GLU A 142 10.82 -3.90 25.71
C GLU A 142 10.10 -3.92 24.36
N TYR A 143 8.98 -3.20 24.25
CA TYR A 143 8.21 -3.07 23.02
C TYR A 143 9.01 -2.40 21.89
N LEU A 144 9.77 -1.35 22.21
CA LEU A 144 10.58 -0.59 21.26
C LEU A 144 12.02 -1.14 21.11
N GLU A 145 12.44 -2.11 21.93
CA GLU A 145 13.80 -2.64 21.95
C GLU A 145 14.35 -2.97 20.54
N PRO A 146 13.56 -3.58 19.61
CA PRO A 146 14.06 -3.88 18.27
C PRO A 146 14.41 -2.64 17.43
N THR A 147 13.93 -1.46 17.81
CA THR A 147 14.23 -0.20 17.12
C THR A 147 15.40 0.56 17.73
N LEU A 148 15.85 0.17 18.94
CA LEU A 148 16.85 0.90 19.69
C LEU A 148 18.28 0.48 19.28
N ALA A 149 19.21 1.42 19.40
CA ALA A 149 20.62 1.12 19.25
C ALA A 149 21.14 0.26 20.40
N ALA A 150 22.21 -0.49 20.15
CA ALA A 150 22.89 -1.24 21.22
C ALA A 150 23.34 -0.25 22.33
N ARG A 151 23.38 -0.73 23.57
CA ARG A 151 23.53 0.02 24.83
C ARG A 151 24.59 1.13 24.89
N ASP A 152 25.53 1.16 23.98
CA ASP A 152 26.61 2.16 23.94
C ASP A 152 26.27 3.42 23.12
N GLU A 153 25.16 3.40 22.35
CA GLU A 153 24.63 4.55 21.61
C GLU A 153 23.27 4.93 22.19
N GLU A 154 23.26 5.63 23.31
CA GLU A 154 22.07 5.87 24.13
C GLU A 154 20.95 6.66 23.44
N ARG A 155 21.18 7.24 22.27
CA ARG A 155 20.18 7.97 21.49
C ARG A 155 20.52 7.91 20.00
N ALA A 156 19.63 7.39 19.22
CA ALA A 156 19.69 7.50 17.78
C ALA A 156 18.30 7.81 17.25
N SER A 157 18.21 8.72 16.28
CA SER A 157 17.04 8.95 15.45
C SER A 157 17.57 9.11 14.03
N LEU A 158 17.48 8.03 13.25
CA LEU A 158 18.10 7.94 11.93
C LEU A 158 17.02 8.08 10.84
N VAL A 159 16.50 9.29 10.68
CA VAL A 159 15.40 9.63 9.76
C VAL A 159 15.64 9.12 8.34
N GLY A 160 16.85 9.27 7.82
CA GLY A 160 17.20 8.80 6.48
C GLY A 160 17.14 7.28 6.34
N ASP A 161 17.68 6.55 7.32
CA ASP A 161 17.66 5.07 7.34
C ASP A 161 16.25 4.56 7.57
N GLY A 162 15.47 5.20 8.47
CA GLY A 162 14.07 4.90 8.70
C GLY A 162 13.24 5.01 7.43
N LEU A 163 13.32 6.16 6.76
CA LEU A 163 12.62 6.38 5.49
C LEU A 163 13.07 5.40 4.40
N ALA A 164 14.38 5.15 4.27
CA ALA A 164 14.90 4.18 3.30
C ALA A 164 14.35 2.76 3.55
N SER A 165 14.26 2.34 4.83
CA SER A 165 13.66 1.06 5.22
C SER A 165 12.17 1.01 4.85
N CYS A 166 11.42 2.09 5.07
CA CYS A 166 10.01 2.18 4.68
C CYS A 166 9.83 2.08 3.15
N VAL A 167 10.74 2.66 2.36
CA VAL A 167 10.74 2.48 0.89
C VAL A 167 10.97 1.03 0.50
N MET A 168 11.86 0.32 1.20
CA MET A 168 12.11 -1.11 0.97
C MET A 168 10.94 -2.02 1.41
N GLY A 169 10.00 -1.51 2.20
CA GLY A 169 8.80 -2.24 2.62
C GLY A 169 7.79 -2.51 1.51
N PHE A 170 7.91 -1.87 0.35
CA PHE A 170 7.04 -2.15 -0.78
C PHE A 170 7.43 -3.43 -1.51
N ASP A 171 6.46 -4.34 -1.64
CA ASP A 171 6.54 -5.53 -2.46
C ASP A 171 5.98 -5.31 -3.88
N HIS A 172 6.04 -6.34 -4.72
CA HIS A 172 5.44 -6.32 -6.07
C HIS A 172 5.75 -5.06 -6.88
N THR A 173 7.02 -4.64 -6.88
CA THR A 173 7.47 -3.42 -7.56
C THR A 173 7.30 -3.47 -9.09
N ASP A 174 7.06 -4.66 -9.66
CA ASP A 174 6.70 -4.93 -11.05
C ASP A 174 5.26 -4.57 -11.39
N LYS A 175 4.38 -4.42 -10.39
CA LYS A 175 2.97 -4.07 -10.61
C LYS A 175 2.75 -2.56 -10.64
N GLN A 176 1.85 -2.10 -11.51
CA GLN A 176 1.39 -0.71 -11.53
C GLN A 176 0.49 -0.45 -10.32
N ARG A 177 1.10 0.00 -9.23
CA ARG A 177 0.42 0.43 -8.01
C ARG A 177 0.93 1.82 -7.62
N SER A 178 0.06 2.66 -7.11
CA SER A 178 0.47 3.91 -6.47
C SER A 178 1.08 3.58 -5.10
N ARG A 179 2.24 4.14 -4.80
CA ARG A 179 2.97 3.90 -3.55
C ARG A 179 3.15 5.19 -2.80
N THR A 180 2.70 5.20 -1.56
CA THR A 180 2.77 6.38 -0.70
C THR A 180 3.34 5.98 0.66
N ILE A 181 4.26 6.77 1.18
CA ILE A 181 4.70 6.71 2.56
C ILE A 181 4.06 7.89 3.29
N LEU A 182 3.44 7.59 4.43
CA LEU A 182 3.07 8.59 5.44
C LEU A 182 4.16 8.57 6.50
N LEU A 183 5.05 9.56 6.45
CA LEU A 183 6.22 9.69 7.31
C LEU A 183 5.88 10.61 8.47
N ALA A 184 5.82 10.08 9.69
CA ALA A 184 5.66 10.86 10.90
C ALA A 184 7.03 11.03 11.58
N THR A 185 7.55 12.25 11.67
CA THR A 185 8.84 12.57 12.27
C THR A 185 8.96 14.08 12.48
N ASP A 186 9.73 14.50 13.50
CA ASP A 186 10.17 15.87 13.71
C ASP A 186 11.46 16.23 12.92
N ASN A 187 12.01 15.22 12.23
CA ASN A 187 13.27 15.33 11.47
C ASN A 187 14.49 15.71 12.34
N GLU A 188 14.43 15.50 13.66
CA GLU A 188 15.58 15.67 14.55
C GLU A 188 16.48 14.44 14.48
N VAL A 189 17.66 14.61 13.84
CA VAL A 189 18.59 13.50 13.59
C VAL A 189 19.60 13.40 14.72
N PHE A 190 19.68 12.20 15.32
CA PHE A 190 20.74 11.84 16.27
C PHE A 190 21.47 10.60 15.78
N GLY A 191 22.82 10.66 15.79
CA GLY A 191 23.64 9.54 15.33
C GLY A 191 24.08 9.67 13.87
N SER A 192 24.74 8.64 13.37
CA SER A 192 25.24 8.56 11.99
C SER A 192 24.64 7.36 11.30
N GLY A 193 23.71 7.61 10.36
CA GLY A 193 23.08 6.60 9.53
C GLY A 193 23.82 6.36 8.21
N TYR A 194 23.39 5.36 7.47
CA TYR A 194 23.84 5.08 6.10
C TYR A 194 23.26 6.08 5.10
N TYR A 195 22.03 6.53 5.33
CA TYR A 195 21.30 7.48 4.51
C TYR A 195 21.00 8.75 5.31
N ASN A 196 21.21 9.90 4.69
CA ASN A 196 20.57 11.13 5.15
C ASN A 196 19.18 11.28 4.51
N LEU A 197 18.38 12.25 4.99
CA LEU A 197 17.01 12.48 4.46
C LEU A 197 17.01 12.68 2.94
N GLN A 198 17.92 13.51 2.40
CA GLN A 198 17.99 13.79 0.97
C GLN A 198 18.26 12.52 0.14
N GLN A 199 19.15 11.64 0.61
CA GLN A 199 19.44 10.36 -0.06
C GLN A 199 18.24 9.42 -0.01
N ALA A 200 17.56 9.33 1.12
CA ALA A 200 16.34 8.51 1.27
C ALA A 200 15.19 9.02 0.39
N ILE A 201 15.01 10.33 0.28
CA ILE A 201 14.05 10.96 -0.64
C ILE A 201 14.42 10.68 -2.11
N ALA A 202 15.70 10.76 -2.47
CA ALA A 202 16.14 10.39 -3.81
C ALA A 202 15.88 8.92 -4.11
N PHE A 203 16.06 8.04 -3.12
CA PHE A 203 15.72 6.63 -3.23
C PHE A 203 14.21 6.43 -3.40
N ALA A 204 13.36 7.06 -2.60
CA ALA A 204 11.90 7.02 -2.75
C ALA A 204 11.46 7.43 -4.17
N LYS A 205 12.00 8.53 -4.69
CA LYS A 205 11.74 9.01 -6.07
C LYS A 205 12.16 7.99 -7.12
N SER A 206 13.29 7.32 -6.95
CA SER A 206 13.78 6.30 -7.89
C SER A 206 12.85 5.08 -7.94
N GLN A 207 12.11 4.81 -6.85
CA GLN A 207 11.14 3.73 -6.74
C GLN A 207 9.69 4.18 -7.07
N ASN A 208 9.49 5.42 -7.53
CA ASN A 208 8.18 6.04 -7.77
C ASN A 208 7.29 6.01 -6.51
N VAL A 209 7.88 6.29 -5.36
CA VAL A 209 7.21 6.41 -4.07
C VAL A 209 7.02 7.88 -3.74
N THR A 210 5.79 8.27 -3.44
CA THR A 210 5.44 9.59 -2.92
C THR A 210 5.58 9.58 -1.40
N VAL A 211 6.21 10.60 -0.83
CA VAL A 211 6.35 10.74 0.63
C VAL A 211 5.55 11.93 1.09
N THR A 212 4.61 11.71 2.00
CA THR A 212 3.86 12.76 2.70
C THR A 212 4.29 12.75 4.16
N ALA A 213 4.61 13.92 4.70
CA ALA A 213 5.04 14.04 6.09
C ALA A 213 3.90 14.49 7.02
N LEU A 214 3.89 13.91 8.21
CA LEU A 214 3.14 14.33 9.38
C LEU A 214 4.15 14.87 10.39
N TYR A 215 4.12 16.16 10.66
CA TYR A 215 5.11 16.85 11.48
C TYR A 215 4.49 17.28 12.82
N PRO A 216 5.09 16.91 13.96
CA PRO A 216 4.57 17.29 15.27
C PRO A 216 4.93 18.74 15.59
N GLY A 217 4.16 19.68 15.15
CA GLY A 217 4.46 21.08 15.41
C GLY A 217 3.50 22.00 14.70
N SER A 218 3.78 23.30 14.73
CA SER A 218 2.93 24.31 14.10
C SER A 218 3.62 24.91 12.88
N MET A 219 2.94 24.97 11.77
CA MET A 219 3.40 25.65 10.54
C MET A 219 3.76 27.12 10.74
N THR A 220 3.25 27.74 11.80
CA THR A 220 3.57 29.13 12.14
C THR A 220 4.95 29.32 12.76
N THR A 221 5.54 28.25 13.29
CA THR A 221 6.84 28.24 13.98
C THR A 221 7.68 27.05 13.58
N LEU A 222 7.73 26.75 12.28
CA LEU A 222 8.44 25.60 11.76
C LEU A 222 9.96 25.73 12.05
N SER A 223 10.58 24.68 12.55
CA SER A 223 12.02 24.62 12.74
C SER A 223 12.77 24.51 11.42
N SER A 224 14.09 24.63 11.42
CA SER A 224 14.92 24.39 10.23
C SER A 224 14.80 22.96 9.73
N GLU A 225 14.69 22.00 10.64
CA GLU A 225 14.48 20.57 10.37
C GLU A 225 13.11 20.32 9.73
N GLY A 226 12.06 20.97 10.25
CA GLY A 226 10.72 20.92 9.67
C GLY A 226 10.65 21.58 8.28
N GLU A 227 11.38 22.69 8.07
CA GLU A 227 11.48 23.32 6.74
C GLU A 227 12.20 22.42 5.72
N ASP A 228 13.29 21.77 6.13
CA ASP A 228 14.00 20.83 5.28
C ASP A 228 13.10 19.65 4.93
N LEU A 229 12.45 19.02 5.92
CA LEU A 229 11.50 17.92 5.70
C LEU A 229 10.41 18.32 4.71
N ARG A 230 9.78 19.49 4.91
CA ARG A 230 8.72 20.00 4.01
C ARG A 230 9.21 20.13 2.58
N ASN A 231 10.41 20.70 2.38
CA ASN A 231 10.97 20.89 1.05
C ASN A 231 11.30 19.56 0.38
N GLN A 232 11.86 18.62 1.13
CA GLN A 232 12.25 17.31 0.65
C GLN A 232 11.02 16.47 0.25
N VAL A 233 9.98 16.36 1.09
CA VAL A 233 8.79 15.56 0.76
C VAL A 233 8.01 16.15 -0.41
N LYS A 234 7.88 17.47 -0.52
CA LYS A 234 7.25 18.11 -1.67
C LYS A 234 7.95 17.80 -2.99
N SER A 235 9.25 17.53 -2.97
CA SER A 235 10.01 17.12 -4.16
C SER A 235 9.60 15.75 -4.70
N THR A 236 8.91 14.92 -3.91
CA THR A 236 8.36 13.60 -4.31
C THR A 236 6.96 13.72 -4.90
N GLY A 237 6.31 14.89 -4.83
CA GLY A 237 4.91 15.10 -5.17
C GLY A 237 3.96 14.85 -3.98
N GLY A 238 4.48 14.67 -2.77
CA GLY A 238 3.68 14.53 -1.55
C GLY A 238 3.42 15.86 -0.84
N ASP A 239 2.68 15.76 0.25
CA ASP A 239 2.27 16.88 1.07
C ASP A 239 2.95 16.90 2.45
N PHE A 240 2.79 18.00 3.16
CA PHE A 240 3.33 18.21 4.50
C PHE A 240 2.20 18.74 5.39
N TYR A 241 1.93 18.04 6.47
CA TYR A 241 0.90 18.35 7.45
C TYR A 241 1.52 18.52 8.84
N ASP A 242 0.97 19.44 9.64
CA ASP A 242 1.31 19.73 11.04
C ASP A 242 0.08 19.55 11.95
#